data_9d2b6cf71d07134e0cbd0df6e0d21b0a
#
_entry.id   9d2b6cf71d07134e0cbd0df6e0d21b0a
#
_cell.length_a   1.000
_cell.length_b   1.000
_cell.length_c   1.000
_cell.angle_alpha   90.00
_cell.angle_beta   90.00
_cell.angle_gamma   90.00
#
_symmetry.space_group_name_H-M   'P 1'
#
loop_
_entity.id
_entity.type
_entity.pdbx_description
1 polymer ?
#
loop_
_entity_poly.entity_id
_entity_poly.type
_entity_poly.pdbx_seq_one_letter_code
_entity_poly.pdbx_strand_id
1 'polypeptide(L)'
;MVISTEGSMERNFRITNNNAIDMHVGKRVRLRRTLLGMSQEQLGTELNITFQQVQKYERGANRISASRLWDISQILDVPISYFFDDMSQDTMKSSPRCVSRAGEVLDGYGNQLRDPIIRH
;
A
#
# COMPACT_ATOMS: atom_id res chain seq x y z
N MET A 1 30.87 -1.87 -7.08
CA MET A 1 30.48 -1.59 -7.08
C MET A 1 29.89 -1.47 -6.95
N VAL A 2 29.71 -1.39 -6.87
CA VAL A 2 29.11 -1.06 -6.85
C VAL A 2 28.49 -1.16 -7.07
N ILE A 3 28.34 -1.23 -7.33
CA ILE A 3 27.77 -1.09 -7.71
C ILE A 3 27.14 -1.39 -7.77
N SER A 4 27.22 -1.63 -7.86
CA SER A 4 26.67 -1.61 -8.02
C SER A 4 26.10 -1.60 -7.74
N THR A 5 26.45 -1.93 -7.71
CA THR A 5 25.85 -1.61 -7.13
C THR A 5 25.20 -0.77 -7.40
N GLU A 6 25.29 -0.39 -8.19
CA GLU A 6 24.79 0.61 -8.64
C GLU A 6 23.52 0.43 -9.23
N GLY A 7 23.13 -0.31 -10.21
CA GLY A 7 21.83 -0.52 -10.74
C GLY A 7 20.88 -0.99 -9.69
N SER A 8 21.38 -1.74 -8.79
CA SER A 8 20.54 -2.24 -7.75
C SER A 8 20.03 -1.12 -6.87
N MET A 9 20.82 -0.09 -6.72
CA MET A 9 20.37 1.03 -5.94
C MET A 9 19.23 1.75 -6.62
N GLU A 10 19.27 1.83 -7.91
CA GLU A 10 18.20 2.47 -8.63
C GLU A 10 16.90 1.71 -8.48
N ARG A 11 16.98 0.40 -8.55
CA ARG A 11 15.80 -0.41 -8.37
C ARG A 11 15.23 -0.26 -6.99
N ASN A 12 16.11 -0.19 -6.00
CA ASN A 12 15.67 -0.03 -4.63
C ASN A 12 14.97 1.29 -4.44
N PHE A 13 15.45 2.29 -5.11
CA PHE A 13 14.86 3.59 -5.03
C PHE A 13 13.43 3.58 -5.56
N ARG A 14 13.21 2.91 -6.69
CA ARG A 14 11.87 2.82 -7.23
C ARG A 14 10.94 2.05 -6.31
N ILE A 15 11.45 1.01 -5.69
CA ILE A 15 10.67 0.25 -4.73
C ILE A 15 10.28 1.13 -3.57
N THR A 16 11.20 1.97 -3.12
CA THR A 16 10.91 2.87 -2.03
C THR A 16 9.75 3.80 -2.36
N ASN A 17 9.73 4.31 -3.59
CA ASN A 17 8.63 5.18 -3.99
C ASN A 17 7.30 4.47 -3.96
N ASN A 18 7.29 3.19 -4.28
CA ASN A 18 6.05 2.44 -4.24
C ASN A 18 5.67 2.06 -2.83
N ASN A 19 6.66 1.95 -1.96
CA ASN A 19 6.45 1.38 -0.65
C ASN A 19 5.64 2.27 0.28
N ALA A 20 5.49 3.55 -0.02
CA ALA A 20 4.77 4.43 0.90
C ALA A 20 3.34 3.94 1.10
N ILE A 21 2.66 3.56 0.02
CA ILE A 21 1.30 3.04 0.12
C ILE A 21 1.32 1.63 0.71
N ASP A 22 2.27 0.80 0.26
CA ASP A 22 2.38 -0.56 0.78
C ASP A 22 2.65 -0.55 2.28
N MET A 23 3.47 0.39 2.74
CA MET A 23 3.75 0.53 4.17
C MET A 23 2.51 0.95 4.94
N HIS A 24 1.73 1.87 4.38
CA HIS A 24 0.50 2.29 5.03
C HIS A 24 -0.47 1.12 5.16
N VAL A 25 -0.68 0.40 4.07
CA VAL A 25 -1.57 -0.75 4.08
C VAL A 25 -1.08 -1.78 5.09
N GLY A 26 0.23 -2.04 5.11
CA GLY A 26 0.81 -2.97 6.07
C GLY A 26 0.56 -2.56 7.51
N LYS A 27 0.69 -1.27 7.81
CA LYS A 27 0.43 -0.77 9.16
C LYS A 27 -1.04 -0.96 9.54
N ARG A 28 -1.95 -0.77 8.59
CA ARG A 28 -3.36 -0.96 8.87
C ARG A 28 -3.69 -2.42 9.10
N VAL A 29 -3.04 -3.32 8.38
CA VAL A 29 -3.17 -4.75 8.63
C VAL A 29 -2.72 -5.07 10.05
N ARG A 30 -1.56 -4.56 10.43
CA ARG A 30 -1.03 -4.82 11.76
C ARG A 30 -1.95 -4.24 12.84
N LEU A 31 -2.44 -3.02 12.62
CA LEU A 31 -3.31 -2.38 13.59
C LEU A 31 -4.55 -3.23 13.85
N ARG A 32 -5.22 -3.65 12.80
CA ARG A 32 -6.44 -4.42 12.98
C ARG A 32 -6.16 -5.77 13.60
N ARG A 33 -5.07 -6.41 13.15
CA ARG A 33 -4.68 -7.70 13.71
C ARG A 33 -4.45 -7.61 15.22
N THR A 34 -3.70 -6.58 15.64
CA THR A 34 -3.42 -6.44 17.07
C THR A 34 -4.66 -6.05 17.86
N LEU A 35 -5.55 -5.26 17.29
CA LEU A 35 -6.80 -4.92 17.96
C LEU A 35 -7.66 -6.15 18.20
N LEU A 36 -7.55 -7.15 17.32
CA LEU A 36 -8.27 -8.39 17.50
C LEU A 36 -7.55 -9.40 18.40
N GLY A 37 -6.35 -9.05 18.86
CA GLY A 37 -5.56 -9.95 19.68
C GLY A 37 -4.97 -11.12 18.91
N MET A 38 -4.82 -10.98 17.60
CA MET A 38 -4.35 -12.04 16.74
C MET A 38 -2.85 -11.93 16.55
N SER A 39 -2.14 -13.06 16.63
CA SER A 39 -0.71 -13.07 16.37
C SER A 39 -0.42 -13.12 14.87
N GLN A 40 0.82 -12.80 14.51
CA GLN A 40 1.22 -12.94 13.12
C GLN A 40 1.14 -14.38 12.65
N GLU A 41 1.45 -15.31 13.54
CA GLU A 41 1.34 -16.73 13.20
C GLU A 41 -0.10 -17.14 12.95
N GLN A 42 -1.02 -16.63 13.77
CA GLN A 42 -2.43 -16.93 13.55
C GLN A 42 -2.93 -16.40 12.22
N LEU A 43 -2.55 -15.18 11.89
CA LEU A 43 -2.94 -14.64 10.60
C LEU A 43 -2.30 -15.43 9.47
N GLY A 44 -1.03 -15.81 9.63
CA GLY A 44 -0.36 -16.63 8.62
C GLY A 44 -1.08 -17.95 8.40
N THR A 45 -1.48 -18.59 9.49
CA THR A 45 -2.22 -19.85 9.39
C THR A 45 -3.53 -19.66 8.62
N GLU A 46 -4.27 -18.59 8.93
CA GLU A 46 -5.52 -18.32 8.24
C GLU A 46 -5.32 -18.07 6.76
N LEU A 47 -4.21 -17.43 6.41
CA LEU A 47 -3.89 -17.13 5.02
C LEU A 47 -3.12 -18.25 4.33
N ASN A 48 -2.71 -19.26 5.08
CA ASN A 48 -1.91 -20.36 4.57
C ASN A 48 -0.56 -19.88 4.06
N ILE A 49 0.07 -19.00 4.83
CA ILE A 49 1.42 -18.48 4.55
C ILE A 49 2.19 -18.47 5.86
N THR A 50 3.50 -18.23 5.76
CA THR A 50 4.35 -18.20 6.94
C THR A 50 4.17 -16.87 7.69
N PHE A 51 4.54 -16.88 8.98
CA PHE A 51 4.47 -15.64 9.74
C PHE A 51 5.50 -14.63 9.24
N GLN A 52 6.61 -15.10 8.68
CA GLN A 52 7.59 -14.19 8.07
C GLN A 52 6.97 -13.44 6.90
N GLN A 53 6.13 -14.09 6.13
CA GLN A 53 5.44 -13.41 5.04
C GLN A 53 4.48 -12.36 5.59
N VAL A 54 3.79 -12.66 6.68
CA VAL A 54 2.93 -11.68 7.32
C VAL A 54 3.76 -10.48 7.77
N GLN A 55 4.93 -10.72 8.36
CA GLN A 55 5.80 -9.63 8.76
C GLN A 55 6.18 -8.75 7.58
N LYS A 56 6.50 -9.36 6.46
CA LYS A 56 6.87 -8.58 5.27
C LYS A 56 5.72 -7.75 4.77
N TYR A 57 4.51 -8.29 4.82
CA TYR A 57 3.32 -7.51 4.45
C TYR A 57 3.14 -6.31 5.38
N GLU A 58 3.28 -6.54 6.67
CA GLU A 58 3.01 -5.49 7.66
C GLU A 58 4.05 -4.39 7.62
N ARG A 59 5.26 -4.70 7.18
CA ARG A 59 6.30 -3.70 7.03
C ARG A 59 6.31 -3.03 5.67
N GLY A 60 5.48 -3.50 4.74
CA GLY A 60 5.49 -2.98 3.39
C GLY A 60 6.66 -3.44 2.56
N ALA A 61 7.39 -4.44 3.06
CA ALA A 61 8.52 -5.00 2.32
C ALA A 61 8.05 -5.78 1.10
N ASN A 62 6.87 -6.38 1.20
CA ASN A 62 6.24 -7.07 0.09
C ASN A 62 4.87 -6.46 -0.15
N ARG A 63 4.53 -6.32 -1.41
CA ARG A 63 3.24 -5.81 -1.80
C ARG A 63 2.18 -6.90 -1.60
N ILE A 64 1.01 -6.49 -1.15
CA ILE A 64 -0.11 -7.40 -0.97
C ILE A 64 -0.96 -7.34 -2.23
N SER A 65 -1.16 -8.49 -2.86
CA SER A 65 -2.01 -8.52 -4.04
C SER A 65 -3.46 -8.24 -3.67
N ALA A 66 -4.24 -7.86 -4.67
CA ALA A 66 -5.65 -7.54 -4.44
C ALA A 66 -6.39 -8.73 -3.84
N SER A 67 -6.15 -9.93 -4.35
CA SER A 67 -6.84 -11.10 -3.82
C SER A 67 -6.40 -11.44 -2.41
N ARG A 68 -5.11 -11.24 -2.11
CA ARG A 68 -4.63 -11.47 -0.75
C ARG A 68 -5.20 -10.45 0.21
N LEU A 69 -5.29 -9.19 -0.24
CA LEU A 69 -5.87 -8.15 0.60
C LEU A 69 -7.33 -8.43 0.89
N TRP A 70 -8.05 -8.96 -0.11
CA TRP A 70 -9.42 -9.37 0.09
C TRP A 70 -9.52 -10.43 1.19
N ASP A 71 -8.65 -11.46 1.12
CA ASP A 71 -8.64 -12.52 2.12
C ASP A 71 -8.36 -11.95 3.50
N ILE A 72 -7.40 -11.04 3.59
CA ILE A 72 -7.06 -10.41 4.87
C ILE A 72 -8.26 -9.65 5.42
N SER A 73 -8.98 -8.93 4.55
CA SER A 73 -10.14 -8.16 4.98
C SER A 73 -11.21 -9.07 5.56
N GLN A 74 -11.39 -10.25 4.97
CA GLN A 74 -12.38 -11.20 5.47
C GLN A 74 -11.95 -11.78 6.82
N ILE A 75 -10.68 -12.12 6.96
CA ILE A 75 -10.18 -12.68 8.21
C ILE A 75 -10.22 -11.65 9.32
N LEU A 76 -9.87 -10.41 9.02
CA LEU A 76 -9.83 -9.35 10.01
C LEU A 76 -11.17 -8.64 10.19
N ASP A 77 -12.15 -9.02 9.39
CA ASP A 77 -13.52 -8.51 9.48
C ASP A 77 -13.59 -7.00 9.34
N VAL A 78 -13.02 -6.50 8.28
CA VAL A 78 -13.08 -5.07 7.93
C VAL A 78 -13.27 -4.96 6.43
N PRO A 79 -13.84 -3.84 5.96
CA PRO A 79 -13.93 -3.63 4.52
C PRO A 79 -12.54 -3.30 3.96
N ILE A 80 -12.38 -3.52 2.67
CA ILE A 80 -11.11 -3.24 1.99
C ILE A 80 -10.68 -1.79 2.22
N SER A 81 -11.64 -0.87 2.25
CA SER A 81 -11.32 0.54 2.44
C SER A 81 -10.60 0.82 3.75
N TYR A 82 -10.78 -0.03 4.75
CA TYR A 82 -10.12 0.14 6.03
C TYR A 82 -8.60 0.27 5.87
N PHE A 83 -8.02 -0.48 4.93
CA PHE A 83 -6.57 -0.50 4.78
C PHE A 83 -6.03 0.76 4.13
N PHE A 84 -6.90 1.59 3.60
CA PHE A 84 -6.51 2.84 2.96
C PHE A 84 -6.96 4.07 3.75
N ASP A 85 -7.64 3.85 4.87
CA ASP A 85 -8.08 4.97 5.71
C ASP A 85 -6.88 5.66 6.34
N ASP A 86 -7.02 6.95 6.56
CA ASP A 86 -6.03 7.77 7.25
C ASP A 86 -4.69 7.87 6.51
N MET A 87 -4.72 7.62 5.21
CA MET A 87 -3.51 7.77 4.41
C MET A 87 -3.17 9.25 4.27
N SER A 88 -1.91 9.59 4.54
CA SER A 88 -1.48 10.98 4.46
C SER A 88 -1.49 11.47 3.02
N GLN A 89 -1.57 12.78 2.87
CA GLN A 89 -1.51 13.40 1.54
C GLN A 89 -0.19 13.07 0.85
N ASP A 90 0.89 13.08 1.61
CA ASP A 90 2.20 12.77 1.03
C ASP A 90 2.23 11.35 0.50
N THR A 91 1.66 10.42 1.26
CA THR A 91 1.61 9.03 0.81
C THR A 91 0.76 8.88 -0.44
N MET A 92 -0.39 9.52 -0.48
CA MET A 92 -1.24 9.45 -1.65
C MET A 92 -0.56 10.02 -2.87
N LYS A 93 0.18 11.10 -2.69
CA LYS A 93 0.88 11.76 -3.79
C LYS A 93 2.09 10.98 -4.25
N SER A 94 2.55 10.02 -3.48
CA SER A 94 3.68 9.20 -3.88
C SER A 94 3.32 8.20 -4.97
N SER A 95 2.04 7.99 -5.22
CA SER A 95 1.62 7.11 -6.29
C SER A 95 2.06 7.69 -7.62
N PRO A 96 2.70 6.90 -8.49
CA PRO A 96 3.12 7.40 -9.80
C PRO A 96 1.96 7.97 -10.60
N ARG A 97 0.79 7.38 -10.44
CA ARG A 97 -0.37 7.87 -11.17
C ARG A 97 -0.79 9.24 -10.68
N CYS A 98 -0.74 9.44 -9.38
CA CYS A 98 -1.11 10.71 -8.79
C CYS A 98 -0.15 11.80 -9.20
N VAL A 99 1.14 11.50 -9.20
CA VAL A 99 2.16 12.45 -9.62
C VAL A 99 1.94 12.87 -11.07
N SER A 100 1.69 11.89 -11.92
CA SER A 100 1.45 12.14 -13.33
C SER A 100 0.25 13.05 -13.53
N ARG A 101 -0.81 12.78 -12.81
CA ARG A 101 -2.01 13.58 -12.93
C ARG A 101 -1.80 15.00 -12.45
N ALA A 102 -1.07 15.17 -11.37
CA ALA A 102 -0.78 16.48 -10.86
C ALA A 102 0.00 17.30 -11.85
N GLY A 103 0.86 16.65 -12.60
CA GLY A 103 1.63 17.34 -13.61
C GLY A 103 0.80 17.79 -14.80
N GLU A 104 -0.34 17.19 -14.99
CA GLU A 104 -1.20 17.54 -16.10
C GLU A 104 -2.10 18.69 -15.81
N VAL A 105 -2.42 18.92 -14.61
CA VAL A 105 -3.48 19.76 -14.29
C VAL A 105 -3.13 21.11 -14.34
N LEU A 106 -3.32 21.41 -14.40
CA LEU A 106 -3.46 22.46 -14.40
C LEU A 106 -4.48 22.91 -14.70
N ASP A 107 -5.43 22.59 -14.82
CA ASP A 107 -6.63 22.84 -15.07
C ASP A 107 -7.55 22.90 -14.11
N GLY A 108 -7.84 23.01 -13.79
CA GLY A 108 -8.56 23.07 -13.05
C GLY A 108 -9.20 22.48 -12.16
N TYR A 109 -9.27 22.26 -12.23
CA TYR A 109 -9.83 21.86 -11.58
C TYR A 109 -9.56 21.54 -11.13
N GLY A 110 -9.06 21.81 -11.62
CA GLY A 110 -8.93 21.57 -11.75
C GLY A 110 -9.13 20.91 -12.03
N ASN A 111 -9.18 21.09 -12.89
CA ASN A 111 -9.60 20.69 -13.33
C ASN A 111 -9.54 19.85 -13.71
N GLN A 112 -9.58 19.67 -14.04
CA GLN A 112 -9.77 19.25 -14.46
C GLN A 112 -9.99 18.57 -14.62
N LEU A 113 -10.10 18.72 -14.83
CA LEU A 113 -10.58 18.54 -15.08
C LEU A 113 -11.05 17.72 -15.00
N ARG A 114 -11.69 17.41 -15.01
CA ARG A 114 -12.35 17.09 -15.01
C ARG A 114 -12.87 16.21 -14.81
N ASP A 115 -13.15 15.98 -14.84
CA ASP A 115 -13.68 15.56 -14.78
C ASP A 115 -14.17 14.79 -14.40
N PRO A 116 -14.56 14.63 -14.46
CA PRO A 116 -15.12 14.25 -14.20
C PRO A 116 -15.41 13.31 -13.75
N ILE A 117 -15.68 13.16 -13.74
CA ILE A 117 -15.83 12.93 -13.62
C ILE A 117 -15.97 12.44 -13.08
N ILE A 118 -16.12 12.60 -13.03
CA ILE A 118 -16.10 12.92 -12.78
C ILE A 118 -16.41 12.63 -12.26
N ARG A 119 -16.81 12.62 -12.11
CA ARG A 119 -16.97 13.02 -11.94
C ARG A 119 -17.20 12.63 -11.39
N HIS A 120 -17.39 12.49 -11.50
CA HIS A 120 -17.36 12.85 -11.46
C HIS A 120 -17.52 12.67 -11.22
#